data_d1dafb85c72daeec8577d589778dfc90
#
_entry.id   d1dafb85c72daeec8577d589778dfc90
#
_cell.length_a   1.000
_cell.length_b   1.000
_cell.length_c   1.000
_cell.angle_alpha   90.00
_cell.angle_beta   90.00
_cell.angle_gamma   90.00
#
_symmetry.space_group_name_H-M   'P 1'
#
loop_
_entity.id
_entity.type
_entity.pdbx_description
1 polymer ?
#
loop_
_entity_poly.entity_id
_entity_poly.type
_entity_poly.pdbx_seq_one_letter_code
_entity_poly.pdbx_strand_id
1 'polypeptide(L)'
;MNENTKKILMIIDDIELKYFEFNDLVTDFWIIKEYLQRDYHVSIALKSGLFIKENKGFVLSYKTFLKDENIFYEKETKKEVINDYDIVYFRPDPPVDTEYINACYIFDFVDTEKTQIINNPRAVLDFNEKMHGNLFPKHTPKNLITADNRLIKDFVNENEQAIIKPLNRCFGSGIYYLHHGDKNLNSLINLSTEGGKTHVCVQEYLDNGQGGDKRAFILGKKVYNVSLRKLPGKDDFRFNTHSDEFFRKEFLTEREMQAAKEISEYLFDKGIYMIALDLIAEKVTEINVTSPCYFFREMNRLHGIKFNEIVFNDLIDLTERQTV
;
A
#
# COMPACT_ATOMS: atom_id res chain seq x y z
N MET A 1 -18.04 -30.19 -8.45
CA MET A 1 -17.32 -29.10 -7.77
C MET A 1 -16.38 -29.78 -6.78
N ASN A 2 -15.08 -29.48 -6.86
CA ASN A 2 -14.13 -30.03 -5.89
C ASN A 2 -14.47 -29.44 -4.51
N GLU A 3 -14.78 -30.30 -3.53
CA GLU A 3 -15.13 -29.91 -2.15
C GLU A 3 -14.00 -29.21 -1.38
N ASN A 4 -12.85 -28.99 -2.00
CA ASN A 4 -11.63 -28.45 -1.39
C ASN A 4 -11.16 -27.12 -2.00
N THR A 5 -12.04 -26.36 -2.66
CA THR A 5 -11.64 -25.08 -3.25
C THR A 5 -11.64 -24.00 -2.17
N LYS A 6 -10.46 -23.40 -1.90
CA LYS A 6 -10.30 -22.32 -0.92
C LYS A 6 -11.21 -21.13 -1.21
N LYS A 7 -11.72 -20.53 -0.14
CA LYS A 7 -12.52 -19.31 -0.16
C LYS A 7 -11.67 -18.10 0.16
N ILE A 8 -11.71 -17.10 -0.69
CA ILE A 8 -10.94 -15.88 -0.59
C ILE A 8 -11.88 -14.70 -0.34
N LEU A 9 -11.56 -13.85 0.61
CA LEU A 9 -12.22 -12.57 0.84
C LEU A 9 -11.24 -11.44 0.58
N MET A 10 -11.64 -10.46 -0.24
CA MET A 10 -10.88 -9.24 -0.44
C MET A 10 -11.67 -8.04 0.06
N ILE A 11 -11.12 -7.31 1.03
CA ILE A 11 -11.71 -6.09 1.58
C ILE A 11 -11.08 -4.91 0.86
N ILE A 12 -11.92 -4.15 0.19
CA ILE A 12 -11.57 -3.07 -0.75
C ILE A 12 -12.32 -1.78 -0.41
N ASP A 13 -12.01 -0.70 -1.10
CA ASP A 13 -12.72 0.58 -0.96
C ASP A 13 -13.96 0.69 -1.85
N ASP A 14 -14.90 1.56 -1.44
CA ASP A 14 -16.13 1.86 -2.19
C ASP A 14 -15.87 2.33 -3.62
N ILE A 15 -14.76 3.03 -3.84
CA ILE A 15 -14.41 3.56 -5.16
C ILE A 15 -14.12 2.43 -6.15
N GLU A 16 -13.57 1.33 -5.68
CA GLU A 16 -13.25 0.16 -6.49
C GLU A 16 -14.53 -0.55 -6.96
N LEU A 17 -15.57 -0.61 -6.11
CA LEU A 17 -16.87 -1.16 -6.51
C LEU A 17 -17.56 -0.39 -7.62
N LYS A 18 -17.32 0.91 -7.75
CA LYS A 18 -17.93 1.75 -8.80
C LYS A 18 -17.37 1.47 -10.18
N TYR A 19 -16.17 0.89 -10.27
CA TYR A 19 -15.43 0.63 -11.51
C TYR A 19 -15.39 -0.86 -11.86
N PHE A 20 -16.37 -1.65 -11.45
CA PHE A 20 -16.38 -3.10 -11.56
C PHE A 20 -16.51 -3.66 -12.99
N GLU A 21 -15.94 -2.96 -13.95
CA GLU A 21 -15.33 -3.52 -15.15
C GLU A 21 -13.84 -3.65 -14.84
N PHE A 22 -13.21 -4.76 -15.25
CA PHE A 22 -11.79 -5.02 -14.97
C PHE A 22 -10.94 -3.77 -15.21
N ASN A 23 -10.54 -3.11 -14.13
CA ASN A 23 -9.64 -1.97 -14.19
C ASN A 23 -8.22 -2.49 -14.00
N ASP A 24 -7.46 -2.57 -15.10
CA ASP A 24 -6.07 -3.05 -15.11
C ASP A 24 -5.07 -2.15 -14.38
N LEU A 25 -5.52 -1.00 -13.88
CA LEU A 25 -4.74 -0.11 -13.01
C LEU A 25 -4.75 -0.56 -11.54
N VAL A 26 -5.74 -1.36 -11.12
CA VAL A 26 -5.96 -1.76 -9.74
C VAL A 26 -5.36 -3.13 -9.46
N THR A 27 -4.41 -3.20 -8.54
CA THR A 27 -3.73 -4.45 -8.14
C THR A 27 -4.72 -5.52 -7.69
N ASP A 28 -5.75 -5.14 -6.95
CA ASP A 28 -6.73 -6.06 -6.36
C ASP A 28 -7.52 -6.81 -7.42
N PHE A 29 -7.87 -6.13 -8.53
CA PHE A 29 -8.56 -6.78 -9.65
C PHE A 29 -7.69 -7.84 -10.34
N TRP A 30 -6.38 -7.62 -10.45
CA TRP A 30 -5.47 -8.65 -10.96
C TRP A 30 -5.43 -9.86 -10.05
N ILE A 31 -5.34 -9.66 -8.72
CA ILE A 31 -5.33 -10.75 -7.75
C ILE A 31 -6.66 -11.51 -7.77
N ILE A 32 -7.80 -10.81 -7.78
CA ILE A 32 -9.13 -11.43 -7.89
C ILE A 32 -9.24 -12.25 -9.18
N LYS A 33 -8.81 -11.69 -10.31
CA LYS A 33 -8.86 -12.37 -11.61
C LYS A 33 -8.03 -13.65 -11.61
N GLU A 34 -6.80 -13.60 -11.09
CA GLU A 34 -5.91 -14.74 -11.00
C GLU A 34 -6.50 -15.88 -10.15
N TYR A 35 -7.16 -15.56 -9.03
CA TYR A 35 -7.88 -16.53 -8.23
C TYR A 35 -9.07 -17.14 -8.97
N LEU A 36 -9.92 -16.30 -9.58
CA LEU A 36 -11.11 -16.76 -10.31
C LEU A 36 -10.75 -17.63 -11.52
N GLN A 37 -9.66 -17.34 -12.24
CA GLN A 37 -9.17 -18.16 -13.36
C GLN A 37 -8.67 -19.53 -12.94
N ARG A 38 -8.39 -19.72 -11.64
CA ARG A 38 -7.96 -20.99 -11.04
C ARG A 38 -9.07 -21.67 -10.23
N ASP A 39 -10.32 -21.28 -10.49
CA ASP A 39 -11.54 -21.85 -9.87
C ASP A 39 -11.66 -21.64 -8.35
N TYR A 40 -10.94 -20.67 -7.76
CA TYR A 40 -11.15 -20.29 -6.36
C TYR A 40 -12.48 -19.54 -6.18
N HIS A 41 -13.09 -19.67 -5.00
CA HIS A 41 -14.24 -18.86 -4.63
C HIS A 41 -13.78 -17.52 -4.06
N VAL A 42 -14.06 -16.45 -4.78
CA VAL A 42 -13.67 -15.10 -4.36
C VAL A 42 -14.90 -14.28 -4.03
N SER A 43 -14.87 -13.63 -2.87
CA SER A 43 -15.83 -12.60 -2.48
C SER A 43 -15.09 -11.29 -2.21
N ILE A 44 -15.78 -10.19 -2.41
CA ILE A 44 -15.29 -8.85 -2.06
C ILE A 44 -16.19 -8.24 -1.00
N ALA A 45 -15.63 -7.35 -0.20
CA ALA A 45 -16.39 -6.59 0.79
C ALA A 45 -15.80 -5.20 0.97
N LEU A 46 -16.61 -4.29 1.50
CA LEU A 46 -16.18 -2.98 1.93
C LEU A 46 -15.82 -3.02 3.42
N LYS A 47 -14.90 -2.16 3.87
CA LYS A 47 -14.61 -2.02 5.30
C LYS A 47 -15.84 -1.67 6.13
N SER A 48 -16.79 -0.90 5.56
CA SER A 48 -18.09 -0.59 6.17
C SER A 48 -19.03 -1.80 6.33
N GLY A 49 -18.76 -2.89 5.60
CA GLY A 49 -19.49 -4.15 5.69
C GLY A 49 -19.01 -5.09 6.81
N LEU A 50 -17.94 -4.73 7.51
CA LEU A 50 -17.41 -5.51 8.63
C LEU A 50 -18.18 -5.21 9.92
N PHE A 51 -18.47 -6.22 10.72
CA PHE A 51 -19.12 -6.05 12.01
C PHE A 51 -18.86 -7.21 12.97
N ILE A 52 -19.12 -6.99 14.26
CA ILE A 52 -19.01 -8.01 15.30
C ILE A 52 -20.41 -8.42 15.74
N LYS A 53 -20.65 -9.72 15.84
CA LYS A 53 -21.85 -10.28 16.45
C LYS A 53 -21.47 -11.52 17.25
N GLU A 54 -21.93 -11.62 18.50
CA GLU A 54 -21.72 -12.80 19.36
C GLU A 54 -20.24 -13.21 19.47
N ASN A 55 -19.36 -12.20 19.66
CA ASN A 55 -17.91 -12.37 19.76
C ASN A 55 -17.23 -12.98 18.52
N LYS A 56 -17.81 -12.81 17.33
CA LYS A 56 -17.24 -13.24 16.05
C LYS A 56 -17.21 -12.10 15.06
N GLY A 57 -16.20 -12.05 14.22
CA GLY A 57 -16.10 -11.15 13.07
C GLY A 57 -16.99 -11.63 11.93
N PHE A 58 -17.83 -10.74 11.42
CA PHE A 58 -18.72 -10.96 10.27
C PHE A 58 -18.43 -9.95 9.16
N VAL A 59 -18.89 -10.30 7.97
CA VAL A 59 -18.79 -9.46 6.79
C VAL A 59 -20.06 -9.51 5.94
N LEU A 60 -20.41 -8.39 5.32
CA LEU A 60 -21.35 -8.33 4.20
C LEU A 60 -20.53 -8.41 2.91
N SER A 61 -20.53 -9.56 2.27
CA SER A 61 -19.71 -9.85 1.10
C SER A 61 -20.53 -9.93 -0.19
N TYR A 62 -19.91 -9.57 -1.31
CA TYR A 62 -20.41 -9.76 -2.67
C TYR A 62 -19.63 -10.89 -3.31
N LYS A 63 -20.31 -11.92 -3.82
CA LYS A 63 -19.67 -12.98 -4.58
C LYS A 63 -19.21 -12.46 -5.94
N THR A 64 -17.97 -12.76 -6.33
CA THR A 64 -17.42 -12.43 -7.62
C THR A 64 -17.42 -13.60 -8.60
N PHE A 65 -17.38 -13.30 -9.89
CA PHE A 65 -17.28 -14.30 -10.95
C PHE A 65 -16.68 -13.71 -12.22
N LEU A 66 -16.14 -14.56 -13.10
CA LEU A 66 -15.66 -14.16 -14.43
C LEU A 66 -16.77 -14.32 -15.46
N LYS A 67 -16.88 -13.33 -16.35
CA LYS A 67 -17.65 -13.40 -17.58
C LYS A 67 -16.89 -12.67 -18.68
N ASP A 68 -16.63 -13.34 -19.79
CA ASP A 68 -15.90 -12.77 -20.94
C ASP A 68 -14.56 -12.10 -20.51
N GLU A 69 -13.78 -12.80 -19.67
CA GLU A 69 -12.49 -12.33 -19.10
C GLU A 69 -12.60 -11.11 -18.15
N ASN A 70 -13.80 -10.59 -17.90
CA ASN A 70 -14.06 -9.51 -16.97
C ASN A 70 -14.58 -10.03 -15.63
N ILE A 71 -14.28 -9.29 -14.56
CA ILE A 71 -14.75 -9.58 -13.21
C ILE A 71 -16.12 -8.93 -13.03
N PHE A 72 -17.04 -9.68 -12.46
CA PHE A 72 -18.36 -9.20 -12.05
C PHE A 72 -18.63 -9.60 -10.61
N TYR A 73 -19.62 -9.00 -9.98
CA TYR A 73 -20.08 -9.36 -8.64
C TYR A 73 -21.60 -9.39 -8.57
N GLU A 74 -22.11 -10.23 -7.66
CA GLU A 74 -23.54 -10.27 -7.35
C GLU A 74 -23.95 -8.98 -6.65
N LYS A 75 -25.12 -8.40 -6.99
CA LYS A 75 -25.56 -7.13 -6.40
C LYS A 75 -26.03 -7.26 -4.95
N GLU A 76 -26.43 -8.45 -4.56
CA GLU A 76 -26.89 -8.73 -3.21
C GLU A 76 -25.75 -9.20 -2.32
N THR A 77 -25.63 -8.60 -1.14
CA THR A 77 -24.65 -9.04 -0.15
C THR A 77 -25.12 -10.27 0.60
N LYS A 78 -24.15 -11.11 0.96
CA LYS A 78 -24.36 -12.21 1.91
C LYS A 78 -23.68 -11.86 3.23
N LYS A 79 -24.38 -12.21 4.32
CA LYS A 79 -23.80 -12.14 5.66
C LYS A 79 -23.04 -13.43 5.92
N GLU A 80 -21.73 -13.34 6.10
CA GLU A 80 -20.87 -14.49 6.33
C GLU A 80 -19.97 -14.26 7.56
N VAL A 81 -19.50 -15.31 8.19
CA VAL A 81 -18.48 -15.25 9.23
C VAL A 81 -17.13 -15.12 8.54
N ILE A 82 -16.27 -14.23 9.01
CA ILE A 82 -14.94 -14.02 8.37
C ILE A 82 -14.13 -15.35 8.43
N ASN A 83 -14.28 -16.14 9.48
CA ASN A 83 -13.62 -17.45 9.59
C ASN A 83 -14.17 -18.57 8.67
N ASP A 84 -15.17 -18.30 7.84
CA ASP A 84 -15.57 -19.18 6.75
C ASP A 84 -14.70 -19.02 5.49
N TYR A 85 -13.78 -18.07 5.50
CA TYR A 85 -12.80 -17.84 4.45
C TYR A 85 -11.41 -18.36 4.87
N ASP A 86 -10.71 -18.99 3.93
CA ASP A 86 -9.35 -19.52 4.15
C ASP A 86 -8.32 -18.38 4.15
N ILE A 87 -8.51 -17.39 3.26
CA ILE A 87 -7.61 -16.25 3.11
C ILE A 87 -8.41 -14.95 3.04
N VAL A 88 -7.99 -13.96 3.81
CA VAL A 88 -8.56 -12.60 3.79
C VAL A 88 -7.47 -11.60 3.44
N TYR A 89 -7.71 -10.81 2.41
CA TYR A 89 -6.91 -9.64 2.06
C TYR A 89 -7.56 -8.40 2.64
N PHE A 90 -6.85 -7.69 3.52
CA PHE A 90 -7.29 -6.41 4.05
C PHE A 90 -6.53 -5.29 3.33
N ARG A 91 -7.16 -4.70 2.33
CA ARG A 91 -6.50 -3.77 1.40
C ARG A 91 -7.22 -2.43 1.18
N PRO A 92 -7.96 -1.85 2.14
CA PRO A 92 -8.46 -0.50 1.96
C PRO A 92 -7.30 0.51 1.88
N ASP A 93 -7.46 1.51 1.02
CA ASP A 93 -6.52 2.63 0.91
C ASP A 93 -6.55 3.54 2.14
N PRO A 94 -5.47 4.28 2.44
CA PRO A 94 -5.52 5.41 3.35
C PRO A 94 -6.58 6.45 2.91
N PRO A 95 -7.17 7.25 3.83
CA PRO A 95 -6.60 7.59 5.12
C PRO A 95 -6.82 6.52 6.18
N VAL A 96 -5.83 6.33 7.06
CA VAL A 96 -5.98 5.55 8.29
C VAL A 96 -6.70 6.44 9.30
N ASP A 97 -8.00 6.53 9.15
CA ASP A 97 -8.92 7.31 9.98
C ASP A 97 -9.62 6.42 11.02
N THR A 98 -10.57 7.00 11.76
CA THR A 98 -11.32 6.27 12.80
C THR A 98 -12.04 5.04 12.23
N GLU A 99 -12.63 5.15 11.03
CA GLU A 99 -13.37 4.03 10.41
C GLU A 99 -12.40 2.93 9.93
N TYR A 100 -11.23 3.29 9.42
CA TYR A 100 -10.18 2.33 9.11
C TYR A 100 -9.71 1.60 10.38
N ILE A 101 -9.48 2.33 11.47
CA ILE A 101 -9.07 1.78 12.76
C ILE A 101 -10.14 0.83 13.31
N ASN A 102 -11.42 1.24 13.28
CA ASN A 102 -12.54 0.40 13.72
C ASN A 102 -12.62 -0.90 12.90
N ALA A 103 -12.44 -0.82 11.59
CA ALA A 103 -12.40 -1.98 10.71
C ALA A 103 -11.27 -2.95 11.10
N CYS A 104 -10.07 -2.42 11.42
CA CYS A 104 -8.95 -3.24 11.89
C CYS A 104 -9.24 -3.95 13.23
N TYR A 105 -9.93 -3.29 14.17
CA TYR A 105 -10.28 -3.90 15.46
C TYR A 105 -11.25 -5.08 15.33
N ILE A 106 -12.05 -5.16 14.28
CA ILE A 106 -12.94 -6.30 14.04
C ILE A 106 -12.16 -7.59 13.86
N PHE A 107 -10.93 -7.50 13.35
CA PHE A 107 -10.06 -8.68 13.17
C PHE A 107 -9.51 -9.28 14.46
N ASP A 108 -9.65 -8.59 15.61
CA ASP A 108 -9.38 -9.18 16.94
C ASP A 108 -10.39 -10.30 17.29
N PHE A 109 -11.51 -10.38 16.55
CA PHE A 109 -12.57 -11.39 16.67
C PHE A 109 -12.52 -12.43 15.55
N VAL A 110 -11.39 -12.54 14.85
CA VAL A 110 -11.13 -13.53 13.80
C VAL A 110 -10.05 -14.48 14.28
N ASP A 111 -10.34 -15.77 14.21
CA ASP A 111 -9.39 -16.83 14.55
C ASP A 111 -8.34 -16.97 13.43
N THR A 112 -7.13 -16.52 13.70
CA THR A 112 -6.03 -16.52 12.72
C THR A 112 -5.39 -17.91 12.52
N GLU A 113 -5.75 -18.91 13.32
CA GLU A 113 -5.37 -20.30 13.06
C GLU A 113 -6.23 -20.94 11.95
N LYS A 114 -7.44 -20.38 11.73
CA LYS A 114 -8.37 -20.85 10.68
C LYS A 114 -8.34 -20.01 9.42
N THR A 115 -8.04 -18.73 9.55
CA THR A 115 -8.09 -17.76 8.46
C THR A 115 -6.78 -17.01 8.37
N GLN A 116 -6.09 -17.14 7.26
CA GLN A 116 -4.89 -16.38 6.98
C GLN A 116 -5.25 -14.95 6.55
N ILE A 117 -4.61 -13.93 7.14
CA ILE A 117 -4.90 -12.52 6.86
C ILE A 117 -3.69 -11.82 6.24
N ILE A 118 -3.87 -11.14 5.12
CA ILE A 118 -2.84 -10.46 4.32
C ILE A 118 -3.29 -9.02 3.99
N ASN A 119 -2.61 -7.97 4.39
CA ASN A 119 -1.66 -7.86 5.50
C ASN A 119 -2.46 -7.90 6.81
N ASN A 120 -1.80 -8.29 7.92
CA ASN A 120 -2.47 -8.28 9.22
C ASN A 120 -2.91 -6.84 9.59
N PRO A 121 -4.23 -6.56 9.79
CA PRO A 121 -4.72 -5.19 10.01
C PRO A 121 -4.15 -4.55 11.28
N ARG A 122 -3.89 -5.33 12.34
CA ARG A 122 -3.28 -4.82 13.57
C ARG A 122 -1.85 -4.37 13.33
N ALA A 123 -1.07 -5.17 12.59
CA ALA A 123 0.29 -4.80 12.23
C ALA A 123 0.35 -3.57 11.33
N VAL A 124 -0.64 -3.42 10.42
CA VAL A 124 -0.77 -2.22 9.57
C VAL A 124 -1.08 -0.98 10.41
N LEU A 125 -1.94 -1.07 11.43
CA LEU A 125 -2.19 0.05 12.36
C LEU A 125 -0.93 0.43 13.16
N ASP A 126 -0.14 -0.55 13.55
CA ASP A 126 1.08 -0.33 14.33
C ASP A 126 2.25 0.18 13.46
N PHE A 127 2.06 0.30 12.14
CA PHE A 127 3.09 0.72 11.19
C PHE A 127 2.62 1.87 10.29
N ASN A 128 2.99 3.10 10.64
CA ASN A 128 2.73 4.25 9.76
C ASN A 128 3.78 4.32 8.63
N GLU A 129 3.31 4.37 7.39
CA GLU A 129 4.10 4.29 6.14
C GLU A 129 5.18 5.37 5.99
N LYS A 130 4.98 6.54 6.61
CA LYS A 130 5.91 7.69 6.55
C LYS A 130 6.74 7.87 7.83
N MET A 131 6.22 7.43 8.96
CA MET A 131 6.90 7.59 10.27
C MET A 131 7.92 6.48 10.50
N HIS A 132 7.53 5.22 10.23
CA HIS A 132 8.32 4.06 10.62
C HIS A 132 9.53 3.78 9.71
N GLY A 133 9.70 4.53 8.62
CA GLY A 133 10.98 4.61 7.91
C GLY A 133 12.15 4.96 8.84
N ASN A 134 11.90 5.71 9.94
CA ASN A 134 12.89 6.04 10.96
C ASN A 134 13.49 4.82 11.69
N LEU A 135 12.88 3.66 11.62
CA LEU A 135 13.46 2.41 12.11
C LEU A 135 14.65 1.94 11.26
N PHE A 136 14.78 2.49 10.04
CA PHE A 136 15.82 2.13 9.06
C PHE A 136 16.67 3.36 8.67
N PRO A 137 17.36 4.04 9.62
CA PRO A 137 18.00 5.33 9.36
C PRO A 137 19.15 5.27 8.33
N LYS A 138 19.70 4.09 8.07
CA LYS A 138 20.72 3.90 7.01
C LYS A 138 20.12 4.00 5.60
N HIS A 139 18.84 3.67 5.47
CA HIS A 139 18.14 3.51 4.19
C HIS A 139 17.18 4.66 3.88
N THR A 140 16.88 5.51 4.85
CA THR A 140 15.93 6.63 4.70
C THR A 140 16.66 7.97 4.62
N PRO A 141 16.04 9.00 4.04
CA PRO A 141 16.55 10.37 4.09
C PRO A 141 16.51 10.91 5.52
N LYS A 142 17.21 12.02 5.78
CA LYS A 142 17.00 12.78 7.01
C LYS A 142 15.53 13.17 7.10
N ASN A 143 14.94 13.00 8.25
CA ASN A 143 13.55 13.39 8.44
C ASN A 143 13.27 13.79 9.88
N LEU A 144 12.16 14.49 10.07
CA LEU A 144 11.65 14.95 11.34
C LEU A 144 10.15 14.66 11.40
N ILE A 145 9.67 14.05 12.48
CA ILE A 145 8.25 13.86 12.75
C ILE A 145 7.86 14.78 13.90
N THR A 146 7.06 15.79 13.63
CA THR A 146 6.65 16.78 14.65
C THR A 146 5.38 17.52 14.26
N ALA A 147 4.74 18.15 15.25
CA ALA A 147 3.70 19.16 15.08
C ALA A 147 4.23 20.59 15.39
N ASP A 148 5.45 20.73 15.92
CA ASP A 148 6.01 22.03 16.30
C ASP A 148 6.54 22.77 15.06
N ASN A 149 5.91 23.89 14.75
CA ASN A 149 6.24 24.72 13.59
C ASN A 149 7.67 25.27 13.63
N ARG A 150 8.24 25.49 14.82
CA ARG A 150 9.62 25.99 14.98
C ARG A 150 10.63 24.93 14.59
N LEU A 151 10.44 23.69 15.07
CA LEU A 151 11.31 22.57 14.71
C LEU A 151 11.29 22.30 13.19
N ILE A 152 10.12 22.45 12.54
CA ILE A 152 10.02 22.31 11.09
C ILE A 152 10.82 23.41 10.37
N LYS A 153 10.70 24.65 10.84
CA LYS A 153 11.44 25.78 10.28
C LYS A 153 12.96 25.61 10.44
N ASP A 154 13.40 25.16 11.61
CA ASP A 154 14.80 24.89 11.89
C ASP A 154 15.32 23.78 10.96
N PHE A 155 14.56 22.70 10.77
CA PHE A 155 14.91 21.62 9.83
C PHE A 155 15.06 22.13 8.38
N VAL A 156 14.15 23.02 7.91
CA VAL A 156 14.24 23.63 6.58
C VAL A 156 15.47 24.54 6.47
N ASN A 157 15.78 25.30 7.52
CA ASN A 157 16.96 26.16 7.55
C ASN A 157 18.28 25.36 7.50
N GLU A 158 18.33 24.20 8.17
CA GLU A 158 19.50 23.32 8.20
C GLU A 158 19.74 22.56 6.90
N ASN A 159 18.68 22.21 6.17
CA ASN A 159 18.77 21.38 4.97
C ASN A 159 18.50 22.15 3.67
N GLU A 160 18.26 23.48 3.73
CA GLU A 160 17.94 24.37 2.60
C GLU A 160 16.60 24.06 1.92
N GLN A 161 16.29 22.78 1.71
CA GLN A 161 15.12 22.29 1.00
C GLN A 161 14.55 21.06 1.72
N ALA A 162 13.22 20.98 1.79
CA ALA A 162 12.52 19.85 2.42
C ALA A 162 11.18 19.56 1.74
N ILE A 163 10.66 18.37 2.00
CA ILE A 163 9.29 17.98 1.66
C ILE A 163 8.52 17.78 2.96
N ILE A 164 7.35 18.41 3.11
CA ILE A 164 6.43 18.17 4.21
C ILE A 164 5.27 17.27 3.73
N LYS A 165 4.94 16.25 4.51
CA LYS A 165 3.95 15.21 4.16
C LYS A 165 3.00 14.94 5.34
N PRO A 166 1.67 14.88 5.13
CA PRO A 166 0.75 14.34 6.13
C PRO A 166 1.03 12.86 6.39
N LEU A 167 0.91 12.41 7.65
CA LEU A 167 1.23 11.03 8.03
C LEU A 167 0.23 9.98 7.51
N ASN A 168 -1.03 10.35 7.34
CA ASN A 168 -2.15 9.41 7.10
C ASN A 168 -2.90 9.68 5.78
N ARG A 169 -2.28 10.36 4.82
CA ARG A 169 -2.83 10.59 3.47
C ARG A 169 -1.99 9.87 2.41
N CYS A 170 -2.62 9.62 1.27
CA CYS A 170 -2.02 8.98 0.09
C CYS A 170 -2.16 9.86 -1.17
N PHE A 171 -1.70 9.37 -2.32
CA PHE A 171 -1.81 9.99 -3.65
C PHE A 171 -1.24 11.42 -3.73
N GLY A 172 -0.19 11.72 -2.98
CA GLY A 172 0.45 13.04 -2.99
C GLY A 172 -0.39 14.17 -2.36
N SER A 173 -1.53 13.86 -1.74
CA SER A 173 -2.40 14.86 -1.14
C SER A 173 -1.76 15.54 0.07
N GLY A 174 -1.65 16.88 0.03
CA GLY A 174 -1.09 17.67 1.13
C GLY A 174 0.44 17.60 1.22
N ILE A 175 1.14 17.16 0.17
CA ILE A 175 2.61 17.22 0.09
C ILE A 175 3.00 18.59 -0.45
N TYR A 176 3.90 19.27 0.25
CA TYR A 176 4.44 20.55 -0.16
C TYR A 176 5.97 20.54 -0.16
N TYR A 177 6.53 21.24 -1.13
CA TYR A 177 7.95 21.57 -1.18
C TYR A 177 8.20 22.82 -0.35
N LEU A 178 9.18 22.77 0.54
CA LEU A 178 9.60 23.85 1.41
C LEU A 178 11.04 24.22 1.09
N HIS A 179 11.37 25.51 1.08
CA HIS A 179 12.75 25.96 0.96
C HIS A 179 13.04 27.16 1.87
N HIS A 180 14.31 27.29 2.23
CA HIS A 180 14.79 28.44 2.99
C HIS A 180 14.52 29.74 2.24
N GLY A 181 14.01 30.75 2.92
CA GLY A 181 13.73 32.07 2.33
C GLY A 181 12.37 32.16 1.60
N ASP A 182 11.58 31.09 1.49
CA ASP A 182 10.22 31.17 0.94
C ASP A 182 9.33 32.07 1.82
N LYS A 183 8.71 33.08 1.20
CA LYS A 183 7.78 33.97 1.89
C LYS A 183 6.54 33.26 2.42
N ASN A 184 6.17 32.14 1.84
CA ASN A 184 5.02 31.32 2.23
C ASN A 184 5.37 30.22 3.25
N LEU A 185 6.67 30.05 3.60
CA LEU A 185 7.14 28.94 4.45
C LEU A 185 6.31 28.78 5.72
N ASN A 186 6.13 29.88 6.47
CA ASN A 186 5.36 29.82 7.72
C ASN A 186 3.88 29.46 7.49
N SER A 187 3.28 29.91 6.39
CA SER A 187 1.89 29.62 6.04
C SER A 187 1.71 28.14 5.66
N LEU A 188 2.65 27.58 4.87
CA LEU A 188 2.65 26.18 4.48
C LEU A 188 2.84 25.26 5.68
N ILE A 189 3.79 25.59 6.58
CA ILE A 189 4.01 24.84 7.82
C ILE A 189 2.73 24.87 8.69
N ASN A 190 2.18 26.07 8.90
CA ASN A 190 0.97 26.23 9.71
C ASN A 190 -0.23 25.47 9.14
N LEU A 191 -0.40 25.49 7.82
CA LEU A 191 -1.46 24.74 7.13
C LEU A 191 -1.26 23.22 7.30
N SER A 192 -0.05 22.73 7.09
CA SER A 192 0.26 21.31 7.16
C SER A 192 0.11 20.73 8.56
N THR A 193 0.44 21.52 9.58
CA THR A 193 0.35 21.12 10.99
C THR A 193 -0.98 21.46 11.66
N GLU A 194 -1.93 22.05 10.91
CA GLU A 194 -3.21 22.56 11.46
C GLU A 194 -2.99 23.47 12.67
N GLY A 195 -2.06 24.41 12.54
CA GLY A 195 -1.68 25.33 13.61
C GLY A 195 -0.87 24.66 14.74
N GLY A 196 -0.07 23.68 14.45
CA GLY A 196 0.76 22.98 15.44
C GLY A 196 0.05 21.87 16.21
N LYS A 197 -1.08 21.36 15.70
CA LYS A 197 -1.89 20.32 16.35
C LYS A 197 -1.69 18.94 15.75
N THR A 198 -1.29 18.87 14.47
CA THR A 198 -1.19 17.62 13.70
C THR A 198 0.26 17.33 13.38
N HIS A 199 0.72 16.12 13.73
CA HIS A 199 2.05 15.67 13.37
C HIS A 199 2.17 15.45 11.87
N VAL A 200 3.32 15.86 11.33
CA VAL A 200 3.70 15.70 9.93
C VAL A 200 5.09 15.06 9.81
N CYS A 201 5.38 14.49 8.65
CA CYS A 201 6.72 14.07 8.28
C CYS A 201 7.37 15.17 7.44
N VAL A 202 8.54 15.64 7.84
CA VAL A 202 9.38 16.56 7.07
C VAL A 202 10.65 15.82 6.69
N GLN A 203 10.93 15.70 5.41
CA GLN A 203 12.10 15.00 4.88
C GLN A 203 12.99 15.97 4.10
N GLU A 204 14.31 15.78 4.14
CA GLU A 204 15.22 16.46 3.22
C GLU A 204 14.78 16.21 1.78
N TYR A 205 14.91 17.24 0.93
CA TYR A 205 14.63 17.11 -0.48
C TYR A 205 15.75 16.32 -1.16
N LEU A 206 15.39 15.27 -1.87
CA LEU A 206 16.33 14.42 -2.61
C LEU A 206 16.23 14.74 -4.10
N ASP A 207 17.29 15.30 -4.67
CA ASP A 207 17.44 15.43 -6.11
C ASP A 207 18.28 14.26 -6.64
N ASN A 208 17.70 13.44 -7.51
CA ASN A 208 18.41 12.34 -8.16
C ASN A 208 18.88 12.66 -9.59
N GLY A 209 18.72 13.91 -10.04
CA GLY A 209 19.12 14.37 -11.38
C GLY A 209 18.34 13.74 -12.55
N GLN A 210 17.53 12.71 -12.30
CA GLN A 210 16.72 12.03 -13.31
C GLN A 210 15.21 12.30 -13.14
N GLY A 211 14.84 12.94 -12.01
CA GLY A 211 13.44 13.12 -11.60
C GLY A 211 12.77 11.79 -11.24
N GLY A 212 11.66 11.88 -10.53
CA GLY A 212 10.82 10.75 -10.22
C GLY A 212 11.27 9.89 -9.06
N ASP A 213 10.37 9.03 -8.60
CA ASP A 213 10.61 8.01 -7.60
C ASP A 213 10.60 6.62 -8.23
N LYS A 214 11.40 5.73 -7.71
CA LYS A 214 11.43 4.31 -8.08
C LYS A 214 10.55 3.53 -7.11
N ARG A 215 9.75 2.58 -7.62
CA ARG A 215 8.96 1.69 -6.77
C ARG A 215 9.51 0.27 -6.78
N ALA A 216 9.92 -0.21 -5.59
CA ALA A 216 10.29 -1.60 -5.35
C ALA A 216 9.08 -2.39 -4.87
N PHE A 217 9.01 -3.68 -5.25
CA PHE A 217 7.94 -4.59 -4.90
C PHE A 217 8.47 -5.73 -4.06
N ILE A 218 7.73 -6.09 -3.00
CA ILE A 218 8.12 -7.11 -2.05
C ILE A 218 6.88 -7.96 -1.72
N LEU A 219 7.05 -9.29 -1.71
CA LEU A 219 6.05 -10.22 -1.22
C LEU A 219 6.70 -11.18 -0.21
N GLY A 220 6.22 -11.16 1.02
CA GLY A 220 6.87 -11.88 2.11
C GLY A 220 8.29 -11.39 2.32
N LYS A 221 9.28 -12.28 2.20
CA LYS A 221 10.73 -11.94 2.22
C LYS A 221 11.34 -11.83 0.83
N LYS A 222 10.54 -12.06 -0.24
CA LYS A 222 11.01 -11.98 -1.62
C LYS A 222 10.96 -10.54 -2.12
N VAL A 223 12.13 -10.01 -2.47
CA VAL A 223 12.29 -8.71 -3.14
C VAL A 223 12.42 -8.95 -4.64
N TYR A 224 11.58 -8.30 -5.45
CA TYR A 224 11.68 -8.36 -6.90
C TYR A 224 12.71 -7.35 -7.40
N ASN A 225 13.71 -7.81 -8.18
CA ASN A 225 14.74 -6.93 -8.74
C ASN A 225 14.15 -5.98 -9.81
N VAL A 226 13.09 -6.40 -10.51
CA VAL A 226 12.39 -5.55 -11.48
C VAL A 226 11.62 -4.44 -10.75
N SER A 227 11.65 -3.24 -11.32
CA SER A 227 11.13 -2.02 -10.72
C SER A 227 10.59 -1.09 -11.81
N LEU A 228 9.90 -0.05 -11.44
CA LEU A 228 9.54 1.05 -12.32
C LEU A 228 9.90 2.39 -11.66
N ARG A 229 10.09 3.41 -12.50
CA ARG A 229 10.23 4.80 -12.07
C ARG A 229 9.00 5.58 -12.48
N LYS A 230 8.42 6.32 -11.54
CA LYS A 230 7.32 7.26 -11.78
C LYS A 230 7.93 8.66 -11.96
N LEU A 231 7.65 9.31 -13.07
CA LEU A 231 8.16 10.65 -13.36
C LEU A 231 7.17 11.74 -12.93
N PRO A 232 7.63 12.91 -12.52
CA PRO A 232 6.76 14.06 -12.27
C PRO A 232 6.16 14.60 -13.56
N GLY A 233 5.01 15.27 -13.47
CA GLY A 233 4.49 16.11 -14.53
C GLY A 233 5.35 17.35 -14.78
N LYS A 234 5.08 18.09 -15.86
CA LYS A 234 5.88 19.28 -16.23
C LYS A 234 5.82 20.40 -15.19
N ASP A 235 4.67 20.55 -14.54
CA ASP A 235 4.38 21.67 -13.64
C ASP A 235 4.14 21.21 -12.20
N ASP A 236 4.50 19.97 -11.87
CA ASP A 236 4.33 19.40 -10.52
C ASP A 236 5.57 18.56 -10.16
N PHE A 237 6.11 18.74 -8.96
CA PHE A 237 7.20 17.91 -8.46
C PHE A 237 6.72 16.54 -7.99
N ARG A 238 5.40 16.36 -7.77
CA ARG A 238 4.80 15.10 -7.38
C ARG A 238 4.71 14.17 -8.58
N PHE A 239 4.78 12.88 -8.32
CA PHE A 239 4.80 11.87 -9.36
C PHE A 239 3.40 11.58 -9.90
N ASN A 240 3.29 11.57 -11.23
CA ASN A 240 2.03 11.31 -11.91
C ASN A 240 1.91 9.82 -12.27
N THR A 241 0.75 9.23 -11.98
CA THR A 241 0.44 7.82 -12.27
C THR A 241 -0.70 7.66 -13.25
N HIS A 242 -1.19 8.76 -13.86
CA HIS A 242 -2.39 8.72 -14.70
C HIS A 242 -2.10 8.48 -16.19
N SER A 243 -0.83 8.49 -16.60
CA SER A 243 -0.46 8.26 -18.00
C SER A 243 0.78 7.39 -18.12
N ASP A 244 0.77 6.50 -19.11
CA ASP A 244 1.87 5.58 -19.41
C ASP A 244 3.20 6.28 -19.73
N GLU A 245 3.15 7.52 -20.21
CA GLU A 245 4.33 8.32 -20.52
C GLU A 245 5.18 8.68 -19.28
N PHE A 246 4.59 8.59 -18.09
CA PHE A 246 5.29 8.88 -16.83
C PHE A 246 5.98 7.67 -16.21
N PHE A 247 5.90 6.49 -16.82
CA PHE A 247 6.57 5.30 -16.31
C PHE A 247 7.81 4.93 -17.13
N ARG A 248 8.85 4.49 -16.43
CA ARG A 248 10.10 4.00 -17.02
C ARG A 248 10.48 2.66 -16.40
N LYS A 249 11.05 1.79 -17.25
CA LYS A 249 11.66 0.53 -16.81
C LYS A 249 12.85 0.81 -15.92
N GLU A 250 12.93 0.12 -14.78
CA GLU A 250 14.04 0.21 -13.84
C GLU A 250 14.36 -1.16 -13.23
N PHE A 251 15.52 -1.23 -12.59
CA PHE A 251 15.93 -2.32 -11.72
C PHE A 251 16.45 -1.76 -10.42
N LEU A 252 16.38 -2.55 -9.36
CA LEU A 252 16.93 -2.14 -8.07
C LEU A 252 18.46 -2.23 -8.09
N THR A 253 19.13 -1.26 -7.48
CA THR A 253 20.56 -1.35 -7.21
C THR A 253 20.82 -2.31 -6.04
N GLU A 254 22.09 -2.68 -5.81
CA GLU A 254 22.45 -3.52 -4.67
C GLU A 254 22.07 -2.89 -3.32
N ARG A 255 22.20 -1.57 -3.18
CA ARG A 255 21.81 -0.83 -1.98
C ARG A 255 20.31 -0.82 -1.76
N GLU A 256 19.54 -0.62 -2.84
CA GLU A 256 18.08 -0.66 -2.80
C GLU A 256 17.58 -2.08 -2.48
N MET A 257 18.20 -3.12 -3.05
CA MET A 257 17.92 -4.52 -2.72
C MET A 257 18.21 -4.83 -1.25
N GLN A 258 19.34 -4.34 -0.71
CA GLN A 258 19.69 -4.51 0.69
C GLN A 258 18.67 -3.83 1.61
N ALA A 259 18.30 -2.58 1.32
CA ALA A 259 17.27 -1.85 2.06
C ALA A 259 15.93 -2.58 2.04
N ALA A 260 15.49 -3.01 0.87
CA ALA A 260 14.24 -3.75 0.70
C ALA A 260 14.24 -5.07 1.46
N LYS A 261 15.37 -5.79 1.49
CA LYS A 261 15.51 -7.04 2.25
C LYS A 261 15.42 -6.82 3.75
N GLU A 262 16.16 -5.85 4.32
CA GLU A 262 16.13 -5.55 5.76
C GLU A 262 14.70 -5.13 6.19
N ILE A 263 14.02 -4.31 5.40
CA ILE A 263 12.65 -3.88 5.66
C ILE A 263 11.67 -5.06 5.57
N SER A 264 11.81 -5.92 4.56
CA SER A 264 10.93 -7.07 4.37
C SER A 264 11.02 -8.08 5.50
N GLU A 265 12.24 -8.37 5.97
CA GLU A 265 12.48 -9.27 7.11
C GLU A 265 11.81 -8.75 8.38
N TYR A 266 11.95 -7.45 8.67
CA TYR A 266 11.32 -6.82 9.82
C TYR A 266 9.78 -6.85 9.76
N LEU A 267 9.20 -6.59 8.60
CA LEU A 267 7.76 -6.52 8.41
C LEU A 267 7.10 -7.90 8.32
N PHE A 268 7.81 -8.89 7.75
CA PHE A 268 7.33 -10.26 7.66
C PHE A 268 7.02 -10.85 9.04
N ASP A 269 7.91 -10.65 10.00
CA ASP A 269 7.74 -11.15 11.37
C ASP A 269 6.59 -10.46 12.14
N LYS A 270 6.04 -9.38 11.58
CA LYS A 270 4.85 -8.67 12.08
C LYS A 270 3.55 -9.06 11.35
N GLY A 271 3.63 -9.91 10.34
CA GLY A 271 2.45 -10.30 9.53
C GLY A 271 2.12 -9.31 8.41
N ILE A 272 3.10 -8.51 7.98
CA ILE A 272 2.99 -7.63 6.80
C ILE A 272 3.76 -8.28 5.66
N TYR A 273 3.06 -8.70 4.63
CA TYR A 273 3.59 -9.52 3.54
C TYR A 273 3.63 -8.81 2.19
N MET A 274 2.59 -8.02 1.87
CA MET A 274 2.55 -7.21 0.65
C MET A 274 3.08 -5.82 0.95
N ILE A 275 4.20 -5.44 0.32
CA ILE A 275 4.93 -4.20 0.60
C ILE A 275 5.36 -3.56 -0.72
N ALA A 276 5.29 -2.24 -0.80
CA ALA A 276 5.97 -1.47 -1.83
C ALA A 276 6.79 -0.34 -1.21
N LEU A 277 8.01 -0.13 -1.71
CA LEU A 277 8.87 0.96 -1.26
C LEU A 277 8.96 2.02 -2.35
N ASP A 278 8.83 3.27 -1.97
CA ASP A 278 9.18 4.40 -2.84
C ASP A 278 10.60 4.88 -2.52
N LEU A 279 11.43 4.98 -3.55
CA LEU A 279 12.85 5.29 -3.43
C LEU A 279 13.25 6.47 -4.32
N ILE A 280 14.04 7.38 -3.74
CA ILE A 280 14.69 8.47 -4.46
C ILE A 280 16.17 8.46 -4.07
N ALA A 281 17.08 8.55 -5.03
CA ALA A 281 18.52 8.53 -4.80
C ALA A 281 18.98 7.40 -3.84
N GLU A 282 18.48 6.18 -4.06
CA GLU A 282 18.73 4.98 -3.24
C GLU A 282 18.25 5.08 -1.78
N LYS A 283 17.41 6.08 -1.45
CA LYS A 283 16.80 6.25 -0.13
C LYS A 283 15.31 5.93 -0.17
N VAL A 284 14.85 5.17 0.81
CA VAL A 284 13.43 4.82 0.99
C VAL A 284 12.70 6.03 1.57
N THR A 285 11.80 6.61 0.82
CA THR A 285 11.02 7.81 1.20
C THR A 285 9.63 7.46 1.76
N GLU A 286 9.14 6.25 1.48
CA GLU A 286 7.85 5.73 1.98
C GLU A 286 7.85 4.19 1.92
N ILE A 287 7.22 3.57 2.94
CA ILE A 287 7.05 2.11 3.04
C ILE A 287 5.55 1.82 3.02
N ASN A 288 5.01 1.47 1.85
CA ASN A 288 3.59 1.25 1.66
C ASN A 288 3.19 -0.15 2.13
N VAL A 289 2.27 -0.25 3.09
CA VAL A 289 1.82 -1.50 3.72
C VAL A 289 0.30 -1.67 3.80
N THR A 290 -0.48 -0.61 3.58
CA THR A 290 -1.96 -0.65 3.61
C THR A 290 -2.50 -1.39 2.38
N SER A 291 -2.39 -0.77 1.21
CA SER A 291 -2.83 -1.29 -0.09
C SER A 291 -1.78 -1.06 -1.18
N PRO A 292 -0.54 -1.61 -1.04
CA PRO A 292 0.53 -1.31 -1.97
C PRO A 292 0.13 -1.67 -3.41
N CYS A 293 0.17 -0.67 -4.31
CA CYS A 293 -0.07 -0.87 -5.73
C CYS A 293 1.17 -1.48 -6.40
N TYR A 294 0.99 -2.62 -7.08
CA TYR A 294 2.06 -3.36 -7.77
C TYR A 294 2.22 -2.99 -9.25
N PHE A 295 1.38 -2.10 -9.77
CA PHE A 295 1.46 -1.63 -11.15
C PHE A 295 1.63 -2.75 -12.19
N PHE A 296 0.84 -3.82 -12.06
CA PHE A 296 1.00 -5.03 -12.89
C PHE A 296 0.95 -4.75 -14.39
N ARG A 297 0.04 -3.89 -14.84
CA ARG A 297 -0.06 -3.48 -16.24
C ARG A 297 1.23 -2.85 -16.74
N GLU A 298 1.72 -1.84 -16.01
CA GLU A 298 2.94 -1.10 -16.36
C GLU A 298 4.17 -2.01 -16.29
N MET A 299 4.26 -2.85 -15.26
CA MET A 299 5.35 -3.81 -15.10
C MET A 299 5.38 -4.82 -16.24
N ASN A 300 4.22 -5.38 -16.60
CA ASN A 300 4.13 -6.33 -17.72
C ASN A 300 4.59 -5.67 -19.02
N ARG A 301 4.09 -4.46 -19.31
CA ARG A 301 4.43 -3.71 -20.53
C ARG A 301 5.89 -3.31 -20.57
N LEU A 302 6.43 -2.74 -19.50
CA LEU A 302 7.79 -2.19 -19.47
C LEU A 302 8.87 -3.27 -19.50
N HIS A 303 8.64 -4.39 -18.80
CA HIS A 303 9.60 -5.45 -18.68
C HIS A 303 9.41 -6.60 -19.70
N GLY A 304 8.25 -6.63 -20.39
CA GLY A 304 7.92 -7.72 -21.32
C GLY A 304 7.76 -9.07 -20.63
N ILE A 305 7.27 -9.07 -19.39
CA ILE A 305 7.04 -10.24 -18.54
C ILE A 305 5.58 -10.29 -18.08
N LYS A 306 5.17 -11.39 -17.52
CA LYS A 306 3.89 -11.51 -16.82
C LYS A 306 4.10 -11.37 -15.31
N PHE A 307 4.38 -10.16 -14.87
CA PHE A 307 4.71 -9.88 -13.47
C PHE A 307 3.56 -10.23 -12.52
N ASN A 308 2.30 -10.01 -12.94
CA ASN A 308 1.11 -10.45 -12.21
C ASN A 308 1.12 -11.97 -11.93
N GLU A 309 1.42 -12.82 -12.95
CA GLU A 309 1.48 -14.27 -12.77
C GLU A 309 2.64 -14.68 -11.85
N ILE A 310 3.80 -14.01 -11.96
CA ILE A 310 4.96 -14.27 -11.10
C ILE A 310 4.61 -13.96 -9.63
N VAL A 311 4.07 -12.78 -9.36
CA VAL A 311 3.69 -12.36 -8.01
C VAL A 311 2.57 -13.25 -7.47
N PHE A 312 1.60 -13.61 -8.31
CA PHE A 312 0.49 -14.45 -7.88
C PHE A 312 0.95 -15.87 -7.51
N ASN A 313 1.85 -16.47 -8.27
CA ASN A 313 2.40 -17.79 -7.92
C ASN A 313 3.17 -17.74 -6.59
N ASP A 314 3.98 -16.70 -6.36
CA ASP A 314 4.64 -16.49 -5.07
C ASP A 314 3.64 -16.25 -3.92
N LEU A 315 2.49 -15.63 -4.22
CA LEU A 315 1.42 -15.40 -3.27
C LEU A 315 0.73 -16.72 -2.86
N ILE A 316 0.49 -17.61 -3.82
CA ILE A 316 -0.01 -18.97 -3.54
C ILE A 316 1.00 -19.72 -2.66
N ASP A 317 2.29 -19.71 -3.02
CA ASP A 317 3.34 -20.35 -2.21
C ASP A 317 3.38 -19.81 -0.77
N LEU A 318 3.20 -18.50 -0.59
CA LEU A 318 3.17 -17.86 0.72
C LEU A 318 1.96 -18.35 1.54
N THR A 319 0.78 -18.48 0.90
CA THR A 319 -0.47 -18.85 1.56
C THR A 319 -0.58 -20.37 1.82
N GLU A 320 0.16 -21.20 1.10
CA GLU A 320 0.20 -22.64 1.33
C GLU A 320 1.19 -23.05 2.43
N ARG A 321 2.35 -22.35 2.53
CA ARG A 321 3.40 -22.68 3.52
C ARG A 321 3.04 -22.31 4.96
N GLN A 322 2.09 -21.41 5.17
CA GLN A 322 1.65 -21.00 6.53
C GLN A 322 0.54 -21.91 7.09
N THR A 323 0.12 -22.91 6.34
CA THR A 323 -0.93 -23.87 6.74
C THR A 323 -0.33 -25.16 7.34
N VAL A 324 0.99 -25.23 7.61
CA VAL A 324 1.68 -26.40 8.20
C VAL A 324 2.14 -26.12 9.62
#